data_6051f6e84354224eb64303b3c4a6175f
#
_entry.id   6051f6e84354224eb64303b3c4a6175f
#
_cell.length_a   1.000
_cell.length_b   1.000
_cell.length_c   1.000
_cell.angle_alpha   90.00
_cell.angle_beta   90.00
_cell.angle_gamma   90.00
#
_symmetry.space_group_name_H-M   'P 1'
#
loop_
_entity.id
_entity.type
_entity.pdbx_description
1 polymer ?
#
loop_
_entity_poly.entity_id
_entity_poly.type
_entity_poly.pdbx_seq_one_letter_code
_entity_poly.pdbx_strand_id
1 'polypeptide(L)'
;ADSLYVAEDYTVPSYVQMLVAKENARRDSTAANVAALQAKIDALQPYQAPYDVVVNINGDPRTNMAFAWFTNETMTEGKVQLVAKADATEADFANAISVTATTEKTYELPYAVDDSGILWKTKMEKDQTHTYNSHKAIATGLTPNTTYTYRVGVDGYWSEMGTFLTAPEKTNEFSFIYMSDSHIESQAYIDDANAAARAALKVAPDAKFCAFPGDFVENYCSSEWEGERVFEEALRPVAYTMPIVPTDGNHDVTYGTNFQYHFNTDKTFHDAA
;
A
#
# COMPACT_ATOMS: atom_id res chain seq x y z
N ALA A 1 16.84 23.69 8.11
CA ALA A 1 15.98 22.55 8.45
C ALA A 1 16.03 21.46 7.38
N ASP A 2 16.16 21.84 6.11
CA ASP A 2 16.09 20.90 4.99
C ASP A 2 17.28 19.92 4.88
N SER A 3 18.37 20.19 5.57
CA SER A 3 19.56 19.35 5.61
C SER A 3 19.64 18.40 6.80
N LEU A 4 18.66 18.44 7.71
CA LEU A 4 18.68 17.64 8.94
C LEU A 4 17.94 16.30 8.82
N TYR A 5 17.01 16.19 7.86
CA TYR A 5 16.20 15.01 7.67
C TYR A 5 16.29 14.58 6.20
N VAL A 6 16.89 13.44 5.96
CA VAL A 6 17.06 12.85 4.63
C VAL A 6 15.96 11.80 4.44
N ALA A 7 15.25 11.86 3.33
CA ALA A 7 14.13 10.94 3.04
C ALA A 7 14.51 9.47 3.19
N GLU A 8 15.74 9.14 2.80
CA GLU A 8 16.29 7.78 2.81
C GLU A 8 16.45 7.18 4.21
N ASP A 9 16.48 8.03 5.24
CA ASP A 9 16.69 7.59 6.63
C ASP A 9 15.38 7.19 7.33
N TYR A 10 14.23 7.49 6.72
CA TYR A 10 12.91 7.35 7.37
C TYR A 10 11.92 6.59 6.51
N THR A 11 10.89 6.02 7.15
CA THR A 11 9.77 5.43 6.42
C THR A 11 9.04 6.51 5.63
N VAL A 12 8.62 6.21 4.39
CA VAL A 12 7.92 7.17 3.54
C VAL A 12 6.70 7.75 4.25
N PRO A 13 5.80 6.95 4.90
CA PRO A 13 4.67 7.51 5.62
C PRO A 13 5.06 8.58 6.65
N SER A 14 6.05 8.28 7.51
CA SER A 14 6.46 9.22 8.56
C SER A 14 7.13 10.47 7.98
N TYR A 15 7.93 10.30 6.94
CA TYR A 15 8.61 11.41 6.28
C TYR A 15 7.63 12.33 5.54
N VAL A 16 6.67 11.76 4.79
CA VAL A 16 5.64 12.52 4.08
C VAL A 16 4.77 13.32 5.05
N GLN A 17 4.32 12.70 6.15
CA GLN A 17 3.57 13.43 7.18
C GLN A 17 4.36 14.60 7.77
N MET A 18 5.66 14.43 7.96
CA MET A 18 6.54 15.51 8.40
C MET A 18 6.62 16.64 7.34
N LEU A 19 6.73 16.30 6.05
CA LEU A 19 6.77 17.29 4.96
C LEU A 19 5.46 18.08 4.87
N VAL A 20 4.31 17.43 4.98
CA VAL A 20 2.99 18.11 5.01
C VAL A 20 2.91 19.07 6.18
N ALA A 21 3.29 18.63 7.39
CA ALA A 21 3.29 19.50 8.57
C ALA A 21 4.27 20.66 8.43
N LYS A 22 5.44 20.45 7.81
CA LYS A 22 6.42 21.48 7.48
C LYS A 22 5.84 22.54 6.54
N GLU A 23 5.15 22.13 5.48
CA GLU A 23 4.53 23.05 4.54
C GLU A 23 3.41 23.86 5.21
N ASN A 24 2.58 23.23 6.03
CA ASN A 24 1.55 23.93 6.80
C ASN A 24 2.16 24.99 7.74
N ALA A 25 3.23 24.66 8.45
CA ALA A 25 3.94 25.61 9.32
C ALA A 25 4.63 26.75 8.53
N ARG A 26 5.10 26.45 7.31
CA ARG A 26 5.70 27.46 6.42
C ARG A 26 4.67 28.46 5.92
N ARG A 27 3.44 28.02 5.60
CA ARG A 27 2.34 28.85 5.11
C ARG A 27 1.72 29.68 6.21
N ASP A 28 1.52 29.09 7.36
CA ASP A 28 0.96 29.74 8.54
C ASP A 28 1.71 29.29 9.79
N SER A 29 2.64 30.14 10.24
CA SER A 29 3.52 29.88 11.39
C SER A 29 2.84 30.07 12.74
N THR A 30 1.60 29.61 12.88
CA THR A 30 0.92 29.57 14.18
C THR A 30 1.62 28.64 15.16
N ALA A 31 1.46 28.87 16.45
CA ALA A 31 2.00 27.97 17.48
C ALA A 31 1.47 26.55 17.32
N ALA A 32 0.22 26.39 16.85
CA ALA A 32 -0.38 25.07 16.59
C ALA A 32 0.32 24.34 15.44
N ASN A 33 0.56 24.99 14.30
CA ASN A 33 1.24 24.38 13.16
C ASN A 33 2.71 24.06 13.46
N VAL A 34 3.39 24.91 14.22
CA VAL A 34 4.76 24.65 14.68
C VAL A 34 4.80 23.44 15.62
N ALA A 35 3.86 23.32 16.55
CA ALA A 35 3.75 22.18 17.45
C ALA A 35 3.41 20.88 16.69
N ALA A 36 2.54 20.97 15.67
CA ALA A 36 2.21 19.83 14.80
C ALA A 36 3.44 19.36 14.00
N LEU A 37 4.25 20.28 13.47
CA LEU A 37 5.50 19.92 12.81
C LEU A 37 6.47 19.25 13.78
N GLN A 38 6.65 19.78 14.99
CA GLN A 38 7.53 19.15 15.97
C GLN A 38 7.05 17.74 16.31
N ALA A 39 5.75 17.55 16.51
CA ALA A 39 5.20 16.22 16.78
C ALA A 39 5.47 15.22 15.62
N LYS A 40 5.42 15.67 14.35
CA LYS A 40 5.77 14.81 13.21
C LYS A 40 7.26 14.54 13.10
N ILE A 41 8.12 15.49 13.48
CA ILE A 41 9.58 15.26 13.58
C ILE A 41 9.86 14.20 14.65
N ASP A 42 9.25 14.34 15.82
CA ASP A 42 9.43 13.38 16.94
C ASP A 42 8.88 11.98 16.60
N ALA A 43 7.93 11.90 15.69
CA ALA A 43 7.32 10.67 15.21
C ALA A 43 8.00 10.06 13.96
N LEU A 44 9.09 10.66 13.47
CA LEU A 44 9.86 10.08 12.36
C LEU A 44 10.34 8.68 12.73
N GLN A 45 9.97 7.72 11.90
CA GLN A 45 10.37 6.33 12.08
C GLN A 45 11.54 6.00 11.16
N PRO A 46 12.68 5.55 11.71
CA PRO A 46 13.76 5.05 10.89
C PRO A 46 13.22 3.95 9.97
N TYR A 47 13.70 3.95 8.74
CA TYR A 47 13.35 2.94 7.79
C TYR A 47 13.77 1.55 8.30
N GLN A 48 12.83 0.65 8.50
CA GLN A 48 13.09 -0.69 9.03
C GLN A 48 12.22 -1.80 8.46
N ALA A 49 11.10 -1.51 7.80
CA ALA A 49 10.22 -2.56 7.32
C ALA A 49 9.52 -2.18 6.00
N PRO A 50 9.15 -3.17 5.18
CA PRO A 50 8.26 -2.98 4.05
C PRO A 50 6.92 -2.37 4.47
N TYR A 51 6.36 -1.55 3.61
CA TYR A 51 5.08 -0.88 3.82
C TYR A 51 4.23 -0.94 2.54
N ASP A 52 2.99 -0.52 2.61
CA ASP A 52 2.01 -0.52 1.52
C ASP A 52 1.88 -1.91 0.87
N VAL A 53 1.72 -2.93 1.72
CA VAL A 53 1.69 -4.33 1.31
C VAL A 53 0.33 -4.70 0.78
N VAL A 54 0.28 -5.11 -0.49
CA VAL A 54 -0.95 -5.50 -1.17
C VAL A 54 -0.82 -6.88 -1.79
N VAL A 55 -1.85 -7.69 -1.63
CA VAL A 55 -2.03 -8.98 -2.30
C VAL A 55 -3.04 -8.83 -3.41
N ASN A 56 -2.69 -9.29 -4.61
CA ASN A 56 -3.54 -9.17 -5.81
C ASN A 56 -3.76 -10.52 -6.48
N ILE A 57 -4.85 -10.62 -7.22
CA ILE A 57 -5.03 -11.70 -8.19
C ILE A 57 -4.27 -11.35 -9.46
N ASN A 58 -3.35 -12.25 -9.87
CA ASN A 58 -2.64 -12.17 -11.14
C ASN A 58 -2.44 -13.61 -11.67
N GLY A 59 -3.08 -13.91 -12.78
CA GLY A 59 -3.16 -15.27 -13.33
C GLY A 59 -4.23 -16.12 -12.66
N ASP A 60 -3.99 -17.43 -12.53
CA ASP A 60 -4.96 -18.39 -11.96
C ASP A 60 -5.00 -18.31 -10.44
N PRO A 61 -6.09 -17.80 -9.82
CA PRO A 61 -6.17 -17.61 -8.37
C PRO A 61 -6.17 -18.92 -7.57
N ARG A 62 -6.27 -20.08 -8.23
CA ARG A 62 -6.16 -21.39 -7.59
C ARG A 62 -4.72 -21.72 -7.22
N THR A 63 -3.78 -21.24 -8.03
CA THR A 63 -2.38 -21.65 -7.94
C THR A 63 -1.39 -20.49 -7.92
N ASN A 64 -1.87 -19.26 -8.13
CA ASN A 64 -1.04 -18.07 -8.17
C ASN A 64 -1.56 -16.99 -7.23
N MET A 65 -0.63 -16.22 -6.67
CA MET A 65 -0.94 -15.01 -5.92
C MET A 65 0.18 -13.99 -6.13
N ALA A 66 -0.21 -12.75 -6.38
CA ALA A 66 0.71 -11.65 -6.61
C ALA A 66 0.80 -10.72 -5.40
N PHE A 67 1.95 -10.12 -5.24
CA PHE A 67 2.29 -9.23 -4.14
C PHE A 67 2.93 -7.97 -4.68
N ALA A 68 2.59 -6.82 -4.08
CA ALA A 68 3.29 -5.56 -4.25
C ALA A 68 3.56 -4.96 -2.87
N TRP A 69 4.67 -4.27 -2.71
CA TRP A 69 5.02 -3.53 -1.49
C TRP A 69 6.12 -2.52 -1.78
N PHE A 70 6.29 -1.58 -0.88
CA PHE A 70 7.32 -0.57 -0.98
C PHE A 70 8.40 -0.72 0.09
N THR A 71 9.57 -0.22 -0.26
CA THR A 71 10.67 0.02 0.66
C THR A 71 11.33 1.34 0.27
N ASN A 72 12.18 1.88 1.13
CA ASN A 72 12.97 3.02 0.73
C ASN A 72 13.99 2.62 -0.38
N GLU A 73 14.55 3.60 -1.06
CA GLU A 73 15.38 3.39 -2.26
C GLU A 73 16.70 2.64 -2.00
N THR A 74 17.12 2.48 -0.75
CA THR A 74 18.35 1.73 -0.41
C THR A 74 18.14 0.21 -0.43
N MET A 75 16.88 -0.25 -0.36
CA MET A 75 16.50 -1.66 -0.36
C MET A 75 16.19 -2.13 -1.80
N THR A 76 17.19 -2.56 -2.50
CA THR A 76 17.09 -2.96 -3.91
C THR A 76 16.68 -4.42 -4.12
N GLU A 77 16.50 -5.17 -3.05
CA GLU A 77 16.11 -6.57 -3.07
C GLU A 77 14.88 -6.80 -2.20
N GLY A 78 14.09 -7.81 -2.54
CA GLY A 78 12.92 -8.20 -1.78
C GLY A 78 12.49 -9.62 -2.11
N LYS A 79 11.78 -10.23 -1.18
CA LYS A 79 11.15 -11.55 -1.37
C LYS A 79 9.84 -11.64 -0.59
N VAL A 80 8.93 -12.46 -1.07
CA VAL A 80 7.79 -12.93 -0.30
C VAL A 80 8.08 -14.32 0.23
N GLN A 81 7.72 -14.55 1.47
CA GLN A 81 7.71 -15.86 2.10
C GLN A 81 6.28 -16.28 2.41
N LEU A 82 5.96 -17.56 2.14
CA LEU A 82 4.63 -18.11 2.33
C LEU A 82 4.69 -19.44 3.07
N VAL A 83 3.74 -19.63 3.97
CA VAL A 83 3.52 -20.90 4.69
C VAL A 83 2.07 -21.31 4.52
N ALA A 84 1.83 -22.57 4.12
CA ALA A 84 0.47 -23.14 3.94
C ALA A 84 -0.19 -23.40 5.31
N LYS A 85 -0.51 -22.34 6.05
CA LYS A 85 -1.07 -22.35 7.39
C LYS A 85 -1.73 -21.00 7.68
N ALA A 86 -2.91 -21.01 8.30
CA ALA A 86 -3.67 -19.79 8.57
C ALA A 86 -3.12 -18.96 9.76
N ASP A 87 -2.46 -19.64 10.69
CA ASP A 87 -1.98 -19.10 11.97
C ASP A 87 -0.46 -19.36 12.13
N ALA A 88 0.31 -19.11 11.05
CA ALA A 88 1.75 -19.30 11.09
C ALA A 88 2.42 -18.34 12.09
N THR A 89 3.47 -18.84 12.70
CA THR A 89 4.35 -18.09 13.59
C THR A 89 5.70 -17.85 12.91
N GLU A 90 6.56 -17.01 13.47
CA GLU A 90 7.92 -16.79 12.95
C GLU A 90 8.70 -18.10 12.73
N ALA A 91 8.53 -19.09 13.60
CA ALA A 91 9.21 -20.37 13.47
C ALA A 91 8.78 -21.18 12.25
N ASP A 92 7.54 -21.02 11.78
CA ASP A 92 7.01 -21.74 10.64
C ASP A 92 7.68 -21.27 9.33
N PHE A 93 8.22 -20.03 9.29
CA PHE A 93 8.91 -19.49 8.11
C PHE A 93 10.30 -20.08 7.86
N ALA A 94 10.83 -20.89 8.76
CA ALA A 94 12.11 -21.58 8.54
C ALA A 94 12.09 -22.50 7.27
N ASN A 95 10.90 -22.97 6.86
CA ASN A 95 10.71 -23.80 5.66
C ASN A 95 9.70 -23.16 4.68
N ALA A 96 9.57 -21.85 4.68
CA ALA A 96 8.63 -21.15 3.83
C ALA A 96 8.96 -21.30 2.33
N ILE A 97 7.93 -21.28 1.51
CA ILE A 97 8.08 -21.01 0.08
C ILE A 97 8.61 -19.58 -0.03
N SER A 98 9.70 -19.38 -0.75
CA SER A 98 10.34 -18.07 -0.91
C SER A 98 10.39 -17.70 -2.39
N VAL A 99 9.86 -16.51 -2.72
CA VAL A 99 9.82 -16.00 -4.10
C VAL A 99 10.51 -14.64 -4.13
N THR A 100 11.55 -14.51 -4.94
CA THR A 100 12.28 -13.24 -5.14
C THR A 100 11.40 -12.25 -5.91
N ALA A 101 11.40 -11.01 -5.47
CA ALA A 101 10.70 -9.92 -6.14
C ALA A 101 11.54 -9.30 -7.26
N THR A 102 10.86 -8.72 -8.23
CA THR A 102 11.44 -7.68 -9.08
C THR A 102 11.31 -6.34 -8.36
N THR A 103 12.31 -5.49 -8.50
CA THR A 103 12.35 -4.17 -7.85
C THR A 103 12.43 -3.09 -8.91
N GLU A 104 11.58 -2.09 -8.81
CA GLU A 104 11.56 -0.92 -9.67
C GLU A 104 11.64 0.34 -8.82
N LYS A 105 12.60 1.23 -9.14
CA LYS A 105 12.67 2.54 -8.53
C LYS A 105 11.55 3.42 -9.07
N THR A 106 10.78 4.01 -8.18
CA THR A 106 9.62 4.82 -8.52
C THR A 106 9.70 6.22 -7.95
N TYR A 107 8.81 7.08 -8.41
CA TYR A 107 8.75 8.49 -8.04
C TYR A 107 7.30 8.87 -7.80
N GLU A 108 7.02 9.52 -6.69
CA GLU A 108 5.73 10.12 -6.43
C GLU A 108 5.86 11.55 -5.92
N LEU A 109 4.78 12.31 -6.11
CA LEU A 109 4.66 13.60 -5.47
C LEU A 109 4.39 13.38 -3.98
N PRO A 110 5.13 14.05 -3.09
CA PRO A 110 4.91 13.89 -1.65
C PRO A 110 3.56 14.46 -1.22
N TYR A 111 3.05 15.47 -1.89
CA TYR A 111 1.73 16.07 -1.66
C TYR A 111 1.30 16.92 -2.86
N ALA A 112 -0.01 17.10 -3.04
CA ALA A 112 -0.56 18.00 -4.03
C ALA A 112 -0.67 19.42 -3.44
N VAL A 113 -0.19 20.44 -4.16
CA VAL A 113 -0.26 21.84 -3.74
C VAL A 113 -0.70 22.69 -4.91
N ASP A 114 -1.71 23.52 -4.73
CA ASP A 114 -2.08 24.56 -5.70
C ASP A 114 -1.50 25.94 -5.37
N ASP A 115 -1.64 26.88 -6.31
CA ASP A 115 -1.17 28.26 -6.17
C ASP A 115 -1.90 29.06 -5.05
N SER A 116 -3.04 28.56 -4.56
CA SER A 116 -3.83 29.20 -3.48
C SER A 116 -3.41 28.70 -2.10
N GLY A 117 -2.53 27.70 -2.05
CA GLY A 117 -2.07 27.14 -0.80
C GLY A 117 -2.99 26.07 -0.22
N ILE A 118 -4.02 25.68 -0.92
CA ILE A 118 -4.85 24.51 -0.63
C ILE A 118 -4.13 23.28 -1.22
N LEU A 119 -4.16 22.16 -0.55
CA LEU A 119 -3.66 20.89 -1.07
C LEU A 119 -4.54 20.43 -2.26
N TRP A 120 -4.36 21.07 -3.41
CA TRP A 120 -5.09 20.77 -4.63
C TRP A 120 -4.20 20.97 -5.84
N LYS A 121 -3.95 19.91 -6.57
CA LYS A 121 -3.51 19.91 -7.97
C LYS A 121 -2.32 20.79 -8.35
N THR A 122 -1.15 20.19 -8.34
CA THR A 122 -0.14 20.26 -9.39
C THR A 122 0.58 21.54 -9.73
N LYS A 123 1.76 21.65 -9.31
CA LYS A 123 2.91 21.74 -10.21
C LYS A 123 3.97 20.81 -9.68
N MET A 124 4.24 19.73 -10.47
CA MET A 124 5.39 18.88 -10.23
C MET A 124 6.64 19.75 -10.36
N GLU A 125 7.17 20.22 -9.26
CA GLU A 125 8.56 20.63 -9.23
C GLU A 125 9.36 19.36 -9.02
N LYS A 126 10.19 19.02 -10.00
CA LYS A 126 11.04 17.80 -10.02
C LYS A 126 11.84 17.58 -8.74
N ASP A 127 12.04 18.65 -7.97
CA ASP A 127 12.87 18.66 -6.76
C ASP A 127 12.09 18.25 -5.49
N GLN A 128 10.81 17.85 -5.61
CA GLN A 128 9.94 17.48 -4.50
C GLN A 128 9.39 16.05 -4.63
N THR A 129 9.93 15.25 -5.54
CA THR A 129 9.50 13.87 -5.71
C THR A 129 10.10 12.99 -4.63
N HIS A 130 9.27 12.13 -4.03
CA HIS A 130 9.72 11.00 -3.23
C HIS A 130 10.18 9.88 -4.15
N THR A 131 11.32 9.32 -3.81
CA THR A 131 11.87 8.15 -4.48
C THR A 131 11.84 6.98 -3.52
N TYR A 132 11.30 5.85 -3.97
CA TYR A 132 11.27 4.60 -3.24
C TYR A 132 11.28 3.43 -4.20
N ASN A 133 11.42 2.21 -3.69
CA ASN A 133 11.38 1.01 -4.50
C ASN A 133 10.03 0.32 -4.38
N SER A 134 9.39 0.06 -5.52
CA SER A 134 8.26 -0.85 -5.64
C SER A 134 8.78 -2.26 -5.91
N HIS A 135 8.39 -3.20 -5.07
CA HIS A 135 8.72 -4.61 -5.20
C HIS A 135 7.50 -5.40 -5.64
N LYS A 136 7.70 -6.35 -6.57
CA LYS A 136 6.62 -7.19 -7.09
C LYS A 136 7.05 -8.64 -7.16
N ALA A 137 6.22 -9.53 -6.65
CA ALA A 137 6.44 -10.98 -6.74
C ALA A 137 5.15 -11.71 -7.12
N ILE A 138 5.28 -12.82 -7.81
CA ILE A 138 4.15 -13.74 -8.09
C ILE A 138 4.54 -15.11 -7.58
N ALA A 139 3.86 -15.59 -6.55
CA ALA A 139 3.95 -16.96 -6.11
C ALA A 139 3.09 -17.84 -7.04
N THR A 140 3.67 -18.91 -7.55
CA THR A 140 3.02 -19.86 -8.45
C THR A 140 3.10 -21.28 -7.92
N GLY A 141 2.28 -22.18 -8.44
CA GLY A 141 2.27 -23.58 -8.01
C GLY A 141 1.74 -23.78 -6.59
N LEU A 142 0.93 -22.85 -6.11
CA LEU A 142 0.26 -22.95 -4.83
C LEU A 142 -0.82 -24.04 -4.85
N THR A 143 -1.13 -24.58 -3.69
CA THR A 143 -2.20 -25.57 -3.53
C THR A 143 -3.56 -24.86 -3.53
N PRO A 144 -4.53 -25.32 -4.36
CA PRO A 144 -5.88 -24.78 -4.34
C PRO A 144 -6.57 -24.94 -2.98
N ASN A 145 -7.52 -24.04 -2.70
CA ASN A 145 -8.33 -24.06 -1.47
C ASN A 145 -7.50 -24.11 -0.17
N THR A 146 -6.38 -23.42 -0.17
CA THR A 146 -5.41 -23.43 0.95
C THR A 146 -5.18 -22.02 1.46
N THR A 147 -5.29 -21.82 2.76
CA THR A 147 -4.91 -20.56 3.40
C THR A 147 -3.40 -20.52 3.58
N TYR A 148 -2.81 -19.46 3.12
CA TYR A 148 -1.40 -19.14 3.30
C TYR A 148 -1.25 -17.93 4.22
N THR A 149 -0.30 -18.01 5.15
CA THR A 149 0.26 -16.84 5.82
C THR A 149 1.49 -16.39 5.05
N TYR A 150 1.62 -15.09 4.85
CA TYR A 150 2.74 -14.50 4.13
C TYR A 150 3.39 -13.37 4.90
N ARG A 151 4.62 -13.05 4.51
CA ARG A 151 5.31 -11.80 4.84
C ARG A 151 6.19 -11.40 3.66
N VAL A 152 6.48 -10.10 3.53
CA VAL A 152 7.35 -9.56 2.48
C VAL A 152 8.53 -8.83 3.08
N GLY A 153 9.63 -8.71 2.35
CA GLY A 153 10.82 -8.01 2.80
C GLY A 153 12.11 -8.76 2.55
N VAL A 154 13.07 -8.59 3.43
CA VAL A 154 14.35 -9.30 3.47
C VAL A 154 14.67 -9.77 4.89
N ASP A 155 15.70 -10.63 5.03
CA ASP A 155 16.10 -11.12 6.34
C ASP A 155 16.47 -9.97 7.28
N GLY A 156 15.79 -9.90 8.41
CA GLY A 156 15.93 -8.84 9.41
C GLY A 156 14.93 -7.67 9.24
N TYR A 157 14.25 -7.55 8.09
CA TYR A 157 13.30 -6.48 7.80
C TYR A 157 12.05 -7.03 7.12
N TRP A 158 11.18 -7.67 7.89
CA TRP A 158 9.93 -8.25 7.42
C TRP A 158 8.74 -7.35 7.72
N SER A 159 7.75 -7.38 6.83
CA SER A 159 6.41 -6.81 7.10
C SER A 159 5.71 -7.56 8.24
N GLU A 160 4.61 -7.01 8.71
CA GLU A 160 3.62 -7.80 9.43
C GLU A 160 3.11 -8.96 8.57
N MET A 161 2.61 -9.99 9.23
CA MET A 161 2.06 -11.16 8.55
C MET A 161 0.64 -10.89 8.08
N GLY A 162 0.37 -11.23 6.83
CA GLY A 162 -0.98 -11.27 6.27
C GLY A 162 -1.37 -12.69 5.87
N THR A 163 -2.62 -12.86 5.48
CA THR A 163 -3.15 -14.15 5.01
C THR A 163 -3.91 -13.98 3.70
N PHE A 164 -4.02 -15.04 2.93
CA PHE A 164 -4.93 -15.15 1.81
C PHE A 164 -5.37 -16.61 1.62
N LEU A 165 -6.48 -16.80 0.94
CA LEU A 165 -7.00 -18.12 0.55
C LEU A 165 -6.92 -18.27 -0.97
N THR A 166 -6.26 -19.32 -1.46
CA THR A 166 -6.31 -19.68 -2.88
C THR A 166 -7.70 -20.19 -3.27
N ALA A 167 -8.13 -19.91 -4.49
CA ALA A 167 -9.42 -20.39 -4.97
C ALA A 167 -9.49 -21.92 -5.01
N PRO A 168 -10.66 -22.52 -4.80
CA PRO A 168 -10.85 -23.97 -4.95
C PRO A 168 -10.83 -24.38 -6.43
N GLU A 169 -10.58 -25.66 -6.69
CA GLU A 169 -10.60 -26.23 -8.04
C GLU A 169 -11.95 -26.02 -8.75
N LYS A 170 -13.02 -26.07 -7.99
CA LYS A 170 -14.39 -25.82 -8.46
C LYS A 170 -15.18 -25.12 -7.37
N THR A 171 -15.97 -24.16 -7.78
CA THR A 171 -16.98 -23.55 -6.91
C THR A 171 -18.23 -23.26 -7.70
N ASN A 172 -19.39 -23.44 -7.10
CA ASN A 172 -20.67 -23.06 -7.67
C ASN A 172 -21.14 -21.70 -7.12
N GLU A 173 -20.62 -21.33 -5.97
CA GLU A 173 -20.98 -20.10 -5.25
C GLU A 173 -19.73 -19.52 -4.59
N PHE A 174 -19.64 -18.20 -4.59
CA PHE A 174 -18.67 -17.45 -3.78
C PHE A 174 -19.22 -16.07 -3.47
N SER A 175 -18.76 -15.48 -2.41
CA SER A 175 -18.98 -14.06 -2.07
C SER A 175 -17.69 -13.28 -2.25
N PHE A 176 -17.84 -12.00 -2.52
CA PHE A 176 -16.75 -11.02 -2.54
C PHE A 176 -17.22 -9.69 -1.98
N ILE A 177 -16.27 -8.89 -1.52
CA ILE A 177 -16.53 -7.53 -1.08
C ILE A 177 -16.36 -6.61 -2.29
N TYR A 178 -17.28 -5.68 -2.47
CA TYR A 178 -17.18 -4.59 -3.43
C TYR A 178 -17.16 -3.28 -2.65
N MET A 179 -16.05 -2.57 -2.75
CA MET A 179 -15.85 -1.24 -2.16
C MET A 179 -15.24 -0.32 -3.21
N SER A 180 -15.46 0.97 -3.11
CA SER A 180 -14.97 1.96 -4.04
C SER A 180 -14.97 3.34 -3.40
N ASP A 181 -14.31 4.30 -4.03
CA ASP A 181 -14.45 5.73 -3.71
C ASP A 181 -14.12 6.06 -2.25
N SER A 182 -13.02 5.52 -1.75
CA SER A 182 -12.57 5.83 -0.38
C SER A 182 -12.01 7.25 -0.27
N HIS A 183 -11.51 7.83 -1.36
CA HIS A 183 -11.01 9.21 -1.44
C HIS A 183 -10.16 9.60 -0.23
N ILE A 184 -9.20 8.73 0.14
CA ILE A 184 -8.39 8.94 1.33
C ILE A 184 -7.59 10.24 1.16
N GLU A 185 -7.88 11.21 2.03
CA GLU A 185 -7.18 12.50 2.11
C GLU A 185 -6.98 12.99 3.56
N SER A 186 -7.61 12.31 4.52
CA SER A 186 -7.53 12.69 5.94
C SER A 186 -7.88 11.54 6.86
N GLN A 187 -7.61 11.69 8.16
CA GLN A 187 -7.93 10.69 9.18
C GLN A 187 -9.42 10.31 9.21
N ALA A 188 -10.32 11.25 8.93
CA ALA A 188 -11.76 10.96 8.92
C ALA A 188 -12.13 9.95 7.82
N TYR A 189 -11.56 10.09 6.62
CA TYR A 189 -11.76 9.14 5.52
C TYR A 189 -11.12 7.78 5.81
N ILE A 190 -9.96 7.77 6.47
CA ILE A 190 -9.34 6.52 6.94
C ILE A 190 -10.27 5.78 7.89
N ASP A 191 -10.81 6.48 8.89
CA ASP A 191 -11.70 5.90 9.89
C ASP A 191 -12.98 5.36 9.24
N ASP A 192 -13.58 6.10 8.31
CA ASP A 192 -14.78 5.70 7.57
C ASP A 192 -14.51 4.48 6.67
N ALA A 193 -13.42 4.48 5.91
CA ALA A 193 -13.04 3.35 5.05
C ALA A 193 -12.74 2.09 5.89
N ASN A 194 -12.04 2.23 7.02
CA ASN A 194 -11.77 1.14 7.94
C ASN A 194 -13.07 0.57 8.55
N ALA A 195 -13.99 1.44 8.97
CA ALA A 195 -15.29 1.04 9.49
C ALA A 195 -16.13 0.30 8.43
N ALA A 196 -16.12 0.80 7.18
CA ALA A 196 -16.80 0.16 6.05
C ALA A 196 -16.21 -1.23 5.75
N ALA A 197 -14.87 -1.35 5.68
CA ALA A 197 -14.18 -2.63 5.46
C ALA A 197 -14.51 -3.65 6.56
N ARG A 198 -14.50 -3.24 7.83
CA ARG A 198 -14.91 -4.10 8.95
C ARG A 198 -16.37 -4.51 8.89
N ALA A 199 -17.26 -3.60 8.50
CA ALA A 199 -18.67 -3.89 8.35
C ALA A 199 -18.91 -4.89 7.21
N ALA A 200 -18.22 -4.72 6.08
CA ALA A 200 -18.28 -5.64 4.95
C ALA A 200 -17.83 -7.05 5.33
N LEU A 201 -16.70 -7.19 6.02
CA LEU A 201 -16.20 -8.47 6.52
C LEU A 201 -17.16 -9.14 7.53
N LYS A 202 -17.87 -8.35 8.31
CA LYS A 202 -18.88 -8.89 9.23
C LYS A 202 -20.08 -9.47 8.50
N VAL A 203 -20.44 -8.88 7.35
CA VAL A 203 -21.57 -9.34 6.51
C VAL A 203 -21.14 -10.52 5.65
N ALA A 204 -19.92 -10.50 5.10
CA ALA A 204 -19.37 -11.52 4.21
C ALA A 204 -18.01 -12.03 4.74
N PRO A 205 -17.99 -12.78 5.87
CA PRO A 205 -16.75 -13.24 6.49
C PRO A 205 -16.01 -14.30 5.65
N ASP A 206 -16.67 -14.90 4.68
CA ASP A 206 -16.15 -15.89 3.76
C ASP A 206 -15.82 -15.32 2.36
N ALA A 207 -15.87 -14.00 2.20
CA ALA A 207 -15.51 -13.32 0.96
C ALA A 207 -14.10 -13.76 0.49
N LYS A 208 -13.97 -13.96 -0.83
CA LYS A 208 -12.76 -14.50 -1.43
C LYS A 208 -11.76 -13.44 -1.87
N PHE A 209 -12.26 -12.25 -2.17
CA PHE A 209 -11.47 -11.09 -2.57
C PHE A 209 -12.26 -9.80 -2.33
N CYS A 210 -11.56 -8.68 -2.37
CA CYS A 210 -12.17 -7.36 -2.41
C CYS A 210 -11.98 -6.76 -3.81
N ALA A 211 -13.07 -6.52 -4.54
CA ALA A 211 -13.05 -5.72 -5.75
C ALA A 211 -13.08 -4.24 -5.37
N PHE A 212 -12.10 -3.49 -5.83
CA PHE A 212 -12.00 -2.06 -5.56
C PHE A 212 -11.79 -1.29 -6.87
N PRO A 213 -12.87 -0.83 -7.49
CA PRO A 213 -12.82 -0.19 -8.81
C PRO A 213 -12.48 1.31 -8.75
N GLY A 214 -11.40 1.66 -8.07
CA GLY A 214 -10.79 2.98 -8.15
C GLY A 214 -11.20 3.98 -7.10
N ASP A 215 -10.61 5.17 -7.23
CA ASP A 215 -10.69 6.30 -6.32
C ASP A 215 -10.33 5.91 -4.87
N PHE A 216 -9.16 5.26 -4.74
CA PHE A 216 -8.57 4.93 -3.44
C PHE A 216 -8.22 6.20 -2.68
N VAL A 217 -7.61 7.15 -3.37
CA VAL A 217 -7.12 8.42 -2.84
C VAL A 217 -7.81 9.60 -3.54
N GLU A 218 -7.72 10.79 -2.95
CA GLU A 218 -8.33 12.00 -3.52
C GLU A 218 -7.43 12.65 -4.58
N ASN A 219 -6.10 12.69 -4.37
CA ASN A 219 -5.18 13.47 -5.18
C ASN A 219 -3.94 12.71 -5.68
N TYR A 220 -3.94 11.38 -5.70
CA TYR A 220 -2.88 10.51 -6.26
C TYR A 220 -1.47 10.71 -5.68
N CYS A 221 -1.29 11.46 -4.63
CA CYS A 221 0.01 11.76 -4.06
C CYS A 221 0.40 10.81 -2.92
N SER A 222 1.70 10.69 -2.66
CA SER A 222 2.17 9.77 -1.61
C SER A 222 1.75 10.18 -0.19
N SER A 223 1.37 11.44 0.05
CA SER A 223 0.78 11.83 1.33
C SER A 223 -0.56 11.14 1.59
N GLU A 224 -1.29 10.77 0.55
CA GLU A 224 -2.56 10.07 0.67
C GLU A 224 -2.37 8.55 0.62
N TRP A 225 -1.56 8.05 -0.30
CA TRP A 225 -1.27 6.62 -0.40
C TRP A 225 -0.56 6.09 0.85
N GLU A 226 0.63 6.59 1.13
CA GLU A 226 1.49 6.09 2.21
C GLU A 226 1.37 6.95 3.47
N GLY A 227 1.25 8.27 3.32
CA GLY A 227 1.15 9.21 4.43
C GLY A 227 -0.14 9.04 5.22
N GLU A 228 -1.24 8.80 4.55
CA GLU A 228 -2.55 8.50 5.15
C GLU A 228 -2.78 6.99 5.30
N ARG A 229 -1.81 6.16 4.87
CA ARG A 229 -1.76 4.73 5.14
C ARG A 229 -2.97 3.94 4.64
N VAL A 230 -3.22 4.02 3.32
CA VAL A 230 -4.37 3.37 2.68
C VAL A 230 -4.46 1.89 3.04
N PHE A 231 -3.37 1.12 2.89
CA PHE A 231 -3.39 -0.32 3.14
C PHE A 231 -3.01 -0.69 4.57
N GLU A 232 -2.24 0.12 5.29
CA GLU A 232 -1.85 -0.11 6.68
C GLU A 232 -2.95 0.27 7.67
N GLU A 233 -3.87 1.18 7.31
CA GLU A 233 -4.94 1.62 8.21
C GLU A 233 -6.32 1.55 7.58
N ALA A 234 -6.59 2.29 6.51
CA ALA A 234 -7.93 2.43 5.96
C ALA A 234 -8.50 1.09 5.47
N LEU A 235 -7.79 0.41 4.59
CA LEU A 235 -8.21 -0.87 4.00
C LEU A 235 -7.56 -2.09 4.67
N ARG A 236 -6.80 -1.91 5.75
CA ARG A 236 -6.12 -3.00 6.45
C ARG A 236 -7.00 -4.22 6.73
N PRO A 237 -8.29 -4.08 7.16
CA PRO A 237 -9.11 -5.25 7.44
C PRO A 237 -9.26 -6.18 6.24
N VAL A 238 -9.25 -5.67 5.02
CA VAL A 238 -9.32 -6.47 3.79
C VAL A 238 -7.93 -6.73 3.19
N ALA A 239 -7.03 -5.75 3.15
CA ALA A 239 -5.71 -5.86 2.51
C ALA A 239 -4.82 -6.97 3.11
N TYR A 240 -4.94 -7.23 4.41
CA TYR A 240 -4.15 -8.25 5.11
C TYR A 240 -4.85 -9.61 5.22
N THR A 241 -6.06 -9.76 4.69
CA THR A 241 -6.85 -10.99 4.85
C THR A 241 -7.30 -11.61 3.54
N MET A 242 -7.28 -10.86 2.44
CA MET A 242 -7.71 -11.35 1.13
C MET A 242 -7.09 -10.54 -0.02
N PRO A 243 -7.07 -11.10 -1.24
CA PRO A 243 -6.60 -10.35 -2.40
C PRO A 243 -7.50 -9.15 -2.72
N ILE A 244 -6.89 -8.04 -3.12
CA ILE A 244 -7.58 -6.90 -3.73
C ILE A 244 -7.53 -7.06 -5.25
N VAL A 245 -8.66 -6.82 -5.91
CA VAL A 245 -8.79 -6.74 -7.36
C VAL A 245 -9.04 -5.27 -7.72
N PRO A 246 -7.98 -4.52 -7.99
CA PRO A 246 -8.08 -3.09 -8.20
C PRO A 246 -8.36 -2.74 -9.65
N THR A 247 -8.97 -1.59 -9.89
CA THR A 247 -8.82 -0.78 -11.09
C THR A 247 -8.48 0.65 -10.67
N ASP A 248 -7.92 1.42 -11.57
CA ASP A 248 -7.69 2.83 -11.36
C ASP A 248 -8.99 3.62 -11.50
N GLY A 249 -9.19 4.62 -10.65
CA GLY A 249 -10.18 5.67 -10.80
C GLY A 249 -9.52 6.95 -11.33
N ASN A 250 -10.32 7.97 -11.62
CA ASN A 250 -9.78 9.23 -12.14
C ASN A 250 -8.96 9.99 -11.08
N HIS A 251 -9.24 9.80 -9.80
CA HIS A 251 -8.48 10.40 -8.72
C HIS A 251 -7.13 9.72 -8.49
N ASP A 252 -7.00 8.45 -8.84
CA ASP A 252 -5.75 7.69 -8.67
C ASP A 252 -4.69 8.00 -9.74
N VAL A 253 -5.10 8.50 -10.93
CA VAL A 253 -4.22 8.58 -12.11
C VAL A 253 -4.18 9.94 -12.82
N THR A 254 -4.89 10.96 -12.33
CA THR A 254 -5.08 12.22 -13.05
C THR A 254 -3.78 12.89 -13.50
N TYR A 255 -2.67 12.70 -12.82
CA TYR A 255 -1.39 13.34 -13.11
C TYR A 255 -0.18 12.40 -13.05
N GLY A 256 -0.38 11.11 -12.95
CA GLY A 256 0.73 10.18 -12.83
C GLY A 256 0.34 8.75 -13.14
N THR A 257 1.35 7.90 -13.21
CA THR A 257 1.21 6.46 -13.46
C THR A 257 1.48 5.65 -12.20
N ASN A 258 1.36 6.26 -11.03
CA ASN A 258 1.82 5.67 -9.77
C ASN A 258 0.96 4.48 -9.35
N PHE A 259 -0.32 4.46 -9.70
CA PHE A 259 -1.21 3.33 -9.47
C PHE A 259 -0.57 1.98 -9.81
N GLN A 260 0.16 1.92 -10.92
CA GLN A 260 0.85 0.69 -11.34
C GLN A 260 1.92 0.22 -10.35
N TYR A 261 2.43 1.08 -9.48
CA TYR A 261 3.46 0.70 -8.51
C TYR A 261 2.87 0.07 -7.26
N HIS A 262 1.63 0.44 -6.90
CA HIS A 262 0.92 -0.09 -5.73
C HIS A 262 0.37 -1.51 -5.94
N PHE A 263 0.20 -1.94 -7.21
CA PHE A 263 -0.42 -3.22 -7.51
C PHE A 263 0.41 -4.06 -8.49
N ASN A 264 0.36 -5.36 -8.33
CA ASN A 264 0.99 -6.34 -9.23
C ASN A 264 -0.07 -7.03 -10.07
N THR A 265 -0.76 -6.27 -10.91
CA THR A 265 -1.80 -6.76 -11.82
C THR A 265 -1.23 -7.23 -13.15
N ASP A 266 -1.97 -8.07 -13.87
CA ASP A 266 -1.63 -8.46 -15.23
C ASP A 266 -1.83 -7.29 -16.20
N LYS A 267 -0.76 -6.89 -16.89
CA LYS A 267 -0.77 -5.79 -17.86
C LYS A 267 -1.28 -6.20 -19.25
N THR A 268 -1.54 -7.48 -19.49
CA THR A 268 -1.87 -7.99 -20.83
C THR A 268 -3.21 -7.50 -21.36
N PHE A 269 -4.09 -6.99 -20.50
CA PHE A 269 -5.38 -6.42 -20.91
C PHE A 269 -5.31 -4.98 -21.43
N HIS A 270 -4.24 -4.24 -21.12
CA HIS A 270 -4.08 -2.85 -21.58
C HIS A 270 -3.55 -2.72 -23.00
N ASP A 271 -2.91 -3.76 -23.54
CA ASP A 271 -2.32 -3.75 -24.90
C ASP A 271 -3.30 -4.23 -25.97
N ALA A 272 -4.53 -4.55 -25.62
CA ALA A 272 -5.56 -5.08 -26.53
C ALA A 272 -6.59 -4.01 -27.01
N ALA A 273 -6.34 -2.72 -26.76
CA ALA A 273 -7.20 -1.61 -27.19
C ALA A 273 -6.56 -0.80 -28.30
#